data_0256bc47f01df04531b349e25b0a6b0f
#
_entry.id   0256bc47f01df04531b349e25b0a6b0f
#
_cell.length_a   1.000
_cell.length_b   1.000
_cell.length_c   1.000
_cell.angle_alpha   90.00
_cell.angle_beta   90.00
_cell.angle_gamma   90.00
#
_symmetry.space_group_name_H-M   'P 1'
#
loop_
_entity.id
_entity.type
_entity.pdbx_description
1 polymer ?
#
loop_
_entity_poly.entity_id
_entity_poly.type
_entity_poly.pdbx_seq_one_letter_code
_entity_poly.pdbx_strand_id
1 'polypeptide(L)'
;ISSHGVSPELEEKLRARHIAIVNTTCPFVRRAQLAAQRLARAGFFVIVYGDINHPEVKGILGWAGGKGIATLDEKFIATLNPLPRRLGVLSQTTQIPVRFTEFVKRIIDSAFGKDSELRIIDTICHDIRERQAKAVELAKKVDLMLVVGGHDSANTNRLAELCSTATKAYLVETADEIQPSWLQGQCYIGITSGASTAEQTIDEVIHRLKALT
;
A
#
# COMPACT_ATOMS: atom_id res chain seq x y z
N ILE A 1 -0.34 -11.34 -15.97
CA ILE A 1 0.29 -10.79 -14.76
C ILE A 1 -0.63 -9.71 -14.24
N SER A 2 -1.03 -9.79 -12.97
CA SER A 2 -1.93 -8.82 -12.33
C SER A 2 -1.28 -7.44 -12.13
N SER A 3 -2.07 -6.48 -11.67
CA SER A 3 -1.60 -5.11 -11.34
C SER A 3 -0.44 -5.06 -10.33
N HIS A 4 -0.31 -6.08 -9.48
CA HIS A 4 0.76 -6.18 -8.48
C HIS A 4 2.14 -6.51 -9.08
N GLY A 5 2.17 -6.94 -10.35
CA GLY A 5 3.40 -7.39 -11.00
C GLY A 5 3.94 -8.69 -10.40
N VAL A 6 5.05 -9.15 -10.95
CA VAL A 6 5.76 -10.36 -10.49
C VAL A 6 7.27 -10.11 -10.51
N SER A 7 8.04 -11.03 -9.91
CA SER A 7 9.49 -11.01 -10.00
C SER A 7 9.97 -11.33 -11.42
N PRO A 8 11.17 -10.86 -11.83
CA PRO A 8 11.78 -11.23 -13.13
C PRO A 8 11.89 -12.74 -13.30
N GLU A 9 12.28 -13.44 -12.26
CA GLU A 9 12.45 -14.89 -12.28
C GLU A 9 11.13 -15.62 -12.63
N LEU A 10 10.01 -15.18 -12.07
CA LEU A 10 8.70 -15.77 -12.40
C LEU A 10 8.31 -15.43 -13.84
N GLU A 11 8.57 -14.21 -14.29
CA GLU A 11 8.31 -13.81 -15.68
C GLU A 11 9.11 -14.66 -16.67
N GLU A 12 10.39 -14.91 -16.39
CA GLU A 12 11.26 -15.78 -17.20
C GLU A 12 10.77 -17.23 -17.22
N LYS A 13 10.37 -17.78 -16.06
CA LYS A 13 9.79 -19.14 -15.96
C LYS A 13 8.54 -19.29 -16.80
N LEU A 14 7.67 -18.27 -16.83
CA LEU A 14 6.45 -18.28 -17.65
C LEU A 14 6.80 -18.24 -19.15
N ARG A 15 7.76 -17.40 -19.55
CA ARG A 15 8.23 -17.30 -20.93
C ARG A 15 8.88 -18.60 -21.41
N ALA A 16 9.69 -19.23 -20.56
CA ALA A 16 10.35 -20.50 -20.87
C ALA A 16 9.34 -21.66 -21.11
N ARG A 17 8.14 -21.55 -20.58
CA ARG A 17 7.04 -22.49 -20.81
C ARG A 17 6.16 -22.13 -21.99
N HIS A 18 6.56 -21.15 -22.82
CA HIS A 18 5.80 -20.67 -23.98
C HIS A 18 4.36 -20.20 -23.65
N ILE A 19 4.14 -19.75 -22.42
CA ILE A 19 2.84 -19.21 -21.98
C ILE A 19 2.69 -17.80 -22.53
N ALA A 20 1.57 -17.52 -23.22
CA ALA A 20 1.23 -16.17 -23.63
C ALA A 20 1.00 -15.28 -22.39
N ILE A 21 1.76 -14.20 -22.29
CA ILE A 21 1.71 -13.30 -21.13
C ILE A 21 1.01 -12.00 -21.50
N VAL A 22 -0.15 -11.75 -20.87
CA VAL A 22 -0.75 -10.42 -20.81
C VAL A 22 -0.28 -9.77 -19.52
N ASN A 23 0.52 -8.70 -19.63
CA ASN A 23 1.09 -8.01 -18.48
C ASN A 23 0.29 -6.73 -18.20
N THR A 24 -0.47 -6.75 -17.10
CA THR A 24 -1.28 -5.62 -16.63
C THR A 24 -0.69 -4.98 -15.36
N THR A 25 0.62 -5.13 -15.15
CA THR A 25 1.31 -4.51 -14.02
C THR A 25 1.06 -3.00 -14.00
N CYS A 26 0.57 -2.48 -12.88
CA CYS A 26 0.33 -1.05 -12.70
C CYS A 26 1.63 -0.27 -12.95
N PRO A 27 1.60 0.85 -13.70
CA PRO A 27 2.79 1.66 -13.96
C PRO A 27 3.51 2.13 -12.70
N PHE A 28 2.80 2.42 -11.62
CA PHE A 28 3.39 2.81 -10.33
C PHE A 28 4.13 1.64 -9.67
N VAL A 29 3.56 0.44 -9.73
CA VAL A 29 4.23 -0.78 -9.25
C VAL A 29 5.48 -1.05 -10.09
N ARG A 30 5.38 -0.91 -11.42
CA ARG A 30 6.53 -1.06 -12.32
C ARG A 30 7.64 -0.06 -11.99
N ARG A 31 7.30 1.18 -11.67
CA ARG A 31 8.26 2.20 -11.21
C ARG A 31 8.98 1.77 -9.94
N ALA A 32 8.27 1.22 -8.95
CA ALA A 32 8.85 0.72 -7.71
C ALA A 32 9.79 -0.47 -7.97
N GLN A 33 9.39 -1.43 -8.82
CA GLN A 33 10.22 -2.56 -9.24
C GLN A 33 11.53 -2.10 -9.90
N LEU A 34 11.46 -1.17 -10.84
CA LEU A 34 12.63 -0.62 -11.52
C LEU A 34 13.53 0.19 -10.57
N ALA A 35 12.95 0.89 -9.59
CA ALA A 35 13.71 1.59 -8.56
C ALA A 35 14.49 0.60 -7.70
N ALA A 36 13.87 -0.48 -7.23
CA ALA A 36 14.53 -1.55 -6.48
C ALA A 36 15.67 -2.19 -7.27
N GLN A 37 15.45 -2.48 -8.56
CA GLN A 37 16.46 -3.04 -9.44
C GLN A 37 17.68 -2.11 -9.60
N ARG A 38 17.42 -0.81 -9.82
CA ARG A 38 18.49 0.19 -9.97
C ARG A 38 19.33 0.32 -8.70
N LEU A 39 18.68 0.35 -7.55
CA LEU A 39 19.36 0.38 -6.25
C LEU A 39 20.23 -0.85 -6.04
N ALA A 40 19.68 -2.06 -6.26
CA ALA A 40 20.41 -3.30 -6.07
C ALA A 40 21.60 -3.44 -7.04
N ARG A 41 21.44 -3.02 -8.32
CA ARG A 41 22.54 -2.98 -9.31
C ARG A 41 23.62 -1.98 -8.94
N ALA A 42 23.25 -0.88 -8.29
CA ALA A 42 24.21 0.11 -7.78
C ALA A 42 24.86 -0.30 -6.45
N GLY A 43 24.61 -1.53 -5.96
CA GLY A 43 25.23 -2.07 -4.75
C GLY A 43 24.54 -1.66 -3.44
N PHE A 44 23.30 -1.15 -3.50
CA PHE A 44 22.53 -0.84 -2.30
C PHE A 44 21.80 -2.08 -1.78
N PHE A 45 21.74 -2.21 -0.46
CA PHE A 45 20.80 -3.10 0.19
C PHE A 45 19.43 -2.43 0.20
N VAL A 46 18.43 -3.11 -0.35
CA VAL A 46 17.11 -2.52 -0.59
C VAL A 46 16.18 -2.78 0.59
N ILE A 47 15.62 -1.73 1.16
CA ILE A 47 14.59 -1.81 2.20
C ILE A 47 13.27 -1.34 1.61
N VAL A 48 12.27 -2.20 1.62
CA VAL A 48 10.91 -1.90 1.17
C VAL A 48 10.02 -1.69 2.39
N TYR A 49 9.52 -0.48 2.60
CA TYR A 49 8.48 -0.24 3.61
C TYR A 49 7.15 -0.78 3.10
N GLY A 50 6.77 -1.97 3.54
CA GLY A 50 5.58 -2.66 3.06
C GLY A 50 5.40 -4.04 3.70
N ASP A 51 4.22 -4.62 3.46
CA ASP A 51 3.90 -5.97 3.92
C ASP A 51 4.66 -7.01 3.08
N ILE A 52 5.54 -7.76 3.74
CA ILE A 52 6.38 -8.80 3.09
C ILE A 52 5.56 -9.91 2.43
N ASN A 53 4.33 -10.15 2.90
CA ASN A 53 3.45 -11.18 2.36
C ASN A 53 2.69 -10.70 1.11
N HIS A 54 2.60 -9.39 0.92
CA HIS A 54 1.86 -8.81 -0.19
C HIS A 54 2.51 -9.11 -1.56
N PRO A 55 1.74 -9.50 -2.60
CA PRO A 55 2.28 -9.84 -3.93
C PRO A 55 3.14 -8.74 -4.55
N GLU A 56 2.73 -7.46 -4.43
CA GLU A 56 3.50 -6.31 -4.92
C GLU A 56 4.89 -6.25 -4.29
N VAL A 57 4.97 -6.40 -2.96
CA VAL A 57 6.24 -6.33 -2.21
C VAL A 57 7.14 -7.49 -2.57
N LYS A 58 6.60 -8.70 -2.70
CA LYS A 58 7.34 -9.88 -3.20
C LYS A 58 7.89 -9.62 -4.60
N GLY A 59 7.09 -9.00 -5.48
CA GLY A 59 7.51 -8.58 -6.80
C GLY A 59 8.67 -7.59 -6.74
N ILE A 60 8.56 -6.54 -5.95
CA ILE A 60 9.60 -5.50 -5.77
C ILE A 60 10.91 -6.13 -5.26
N LEU A 61 10.85 -6.98 -4.24
CA LEU A 61 12.03 -7.68 -3.71
C LEU A 61 12.66 -8.62 -4.74
N GLY A 62 11.86 -9.30 -5.57
CA GLY A 62 12.37 -10.11 -6.68
C GLY A 62 13.17 -9.27 -7.67
N TRP A 63 12.75 -8.04 -7.97
CA TRP A 63 13.51 -7.10 -8.81
C TRP A 63 14.78 -6.58 -8.13
N ALA A 64 14.88 -6.62 -6.80
CA ALA A 64 16.13 -6.36 -6.07
C ALA A 64 17.11 -7.54 -6.11
N GLY A 65 16.73 -8.70 -6.70
CA GLY A 65 17.60 -9.85 -6.86
C GLY A 65 18.08 -10.45 -5.55
N GLY A 66 17.23 -10.50 -4.52
CA GLY A 66 17.57 -11.02 -3.19
C GLY A 66 18.43 -10.08 -2.32
N LYS A 67 18.75 -8.89 -2.80
CA LYS A 67 19.56 -7.90 -2.05
C LYS A 67 18.65 -6.92 -1.28
N GLY A 68 17.70 -7.43 -0.54
CA GLY A 68 16.79 -6.57 0.19
C GLY A 68 15.83 -7.31 1.10
N ILE A 69 15.11 -6.52 1.86
CA ILE A 69 14.09 -6.95 2.81
C ILE A 69 12.86 -6.05 2.70
N ALA A 70 11.75 -6.52 3.25
CA ALA A 70 10.57 -5.69 3.46
C ALA A 70 10.13 -5.75 4.92
N THR A 71 9.65 -4.63 5.43
CA THR A 71 9.13 -4.52 6.79
C THR A 71 8.16 -3.36 6.93
N LEU A 72 7.23 -3.50 7.87
CA LEU A 72 6.41 -2.41 8.43
C LEU A 72 6.86 -2.05 9.85
N ASP A 73 7.80 -2.82 10.41
CA ASP A 73 8.34 -2.58 11.74
C ASP A 73 9.42 -1.49 11.70
N GLU A 74 9.13 -0.37 12.32
CA GLU A 74 10.05 0.76 12.42
C GLU A 74 11.30 0.46 13.27
N LYS A 75 11.22 -0.53 14.16
CA LYS A 75 12.33 -0.95 15.02
C LYS A 75 13.29 -1.91 14.33
N PHE A 76 12.86 -2.46 13.19
CA PHE A 76 13.63 -3.47 12.45
C PHE A 76 15.05 -3.01 12.11
N ILE A 77 15.23 -1.71 11.82
CA ILE A 77 16.55 -1.15 11.46
C ILE A 77 17.60 -1.40 12.55
N ALA A 78 17.19 -1.36 13.83
CA ALA A 78 18.07 -1.64 14.95
C ALA A 78 18.55 -3.09 14.99
N THR A 79 17.87 -4.02 14.31
CA THR A 79 18.25 -5.45 14.24
C THR A 79 19.29 -5.72 13.15
N LEU A 80 19.50 -4.78 12.21
CA LEU A 80 20.52 -4.92 11.17
C LEU A 80 21.92 -4.64 11.76
N ASN A 81 22.64 -5.71 12.07
CA ASN A 81 24.00 -5.59 12.60
C ASN A 81 24.94 -6.57 11.86
N PRO A 82 25.94 -6.08 11.08
CA PRO A 82 26.21 -4.66 10.84
C PRO A 82 25.19 -4.01 9.90
N LEU A 83 24.94 -2.71 10.11
CA LEU A 83 24.13 -1.93 9.18
C LEU A 83 24.84 -1.83 7.81
N PRO A 84 24.20 -2.16 6.69
CA PRO A 84 24.81 -2.04 5.38
C PRO A 84 25.23 -0.59 5.08
N ARG A 85 26.43 -0.40 4.53
CA ARG A 85 26.96 0.94 4.22
C ARG A 85 26.13 1.69 3.16
N ARG A 86 25.47 0.95 2.24
CA ARG A 86 24.66 1.52 1.17
C ARG A 86 23.24 1.03 1.30
N LEU A 87 22.35 1.92 1.72
CA LEU A 87 20.93 1.63 1.96
C LEU A 87 20.05 2.32 0.92
N GLY A 88 19.25 1.55 0.21
CA GLY A 88 18.23 2.05 -0.70
C GLY A 88 16.84 1.82 -0.11
N VAL A 89 16.07 2.86 0.13
CA VAL A 89 14.76 2.78 0.79
C VAL A 89 13.68 3.19 -0.18
N LEU A 90 12.65 2.36 -0.28
CA LEU A 90 11.44 2.61 -1.07
C LEU A 90 10.21 2.04 -0.38
N SER A 91 9.03 2.33 -0.90
CA SER A 91 7.76 1.96 -0.28
C SER A 91 6.90 1.12 -1.21
N GLN A 92 6.08 0.24 -0.64
CA GLN A 92 4.90 -0.31 -1.32
C GLN A 92 3.99 0.85 -1.76
N THR A 93 3.41 0.76 -2.95
CA THR A 93 2.72 1.89 -3.60
C THR A 93 1.46 2.37 -2.89
N THR A 94 0.88 1.53 -2.02
CA THR A 94 -0.37 1.80 -1.29
C THR A 94 -0.16 2.23 0.16
N GLN A 95 1.08 2.48 0.59
CA GLN A 95 1.37 2.86 1.97
C GLN A 95 0.91 4.29 2.31
N ILE A 96 0.83 4.56 3.62
CA ILE A 96 0.48 5.88 4.16
C ILE A 96 1.73 6.77 4.15
N PRO A 97 1.71 7.93 3.46
CA PRO A 97 2.89 8.79 3.31
C PRO A 97 3.55 9.21 4.63
N VAL A 98 2.75 9.58 5.62
CA VAL A 98 3.27 10.01 6.93
C VAL A 98 4.06 8.88 7.60
N ARG A 99 3.54 7.66 7.59
CA ARG A 99 4.23 6.50 8.17
C ARG A 99 5.53 6.17 7.44
N PHE A 100 5.53 6.26 6.11
CA PHE A 100 6.77 6.09 5.35
C PHE A 100 7.80 7.17 5.70
N THR A 101 7.37 8.41 5.89
CA THR A 101 8.26 9.50 6.32
C THR A 101 8.85 9.24 7.70
N GLU A 102 8.06 8.76 8.65
CA GLU A 102 8.53 8.40 10.00
C GLU A 102 9.53 7.25 9.96
N PHE A 103 9.23 6.21 9.17
CA PHE A 103 10.15 5.10 8.94
C PHE A 103 11.49 5.57 8.36
N VAL A 104 11.47 6.45 7.36
CA VAL A 104 12.67 7.03 6.76
C VAL A 104 13.49 7.84 7.77
N LYS A 105 12.85 8.65 8.62
CA LYS A 105 13.53 9.39 9.68
C LYS A 105 14.31 8.46 10.61
N ARG A 106 13.70 7.35 11.04
CA ARG A 106 14.37 6.35 11.90
C ARG A 106 15.56 5.68 11.20
N ILE A 107 15.47 5.45 9.89
CA ILE A 107 16.63 4.95 9.11
C ILE A 107 17.74 5.98 9.11
N ILE A 108 17.43 7.25 8.88
CA ILE A 108 18.40 8.34 8.88
C ILE A 108 19.12 8.39 10.24
N ASP A 109 18.36 8.39 11.35
CA ASP A 109 18.91 8.43 12.71
C ASP A 109 19.83 7.23 13.00
N SER A 110 19.47 6.06 12.48
CA SER A 110 20.26 4.83 12.66
C SER A 110 21.51 4.78 11.80
N ALA A 111 21.48 5.39 10.60
CA ALA A 111 22.55 5.37 9.62
C ALA A 111 23.53 6.54 9.78
N PHE A 112 23.08 7.64 10.37
CA PHE A 112 23.87 8.85 10.48
C PHE A 112 25.16 8.63 11.33
N GLY A 113 26.27 9.17 10.88
CA GLY A 113 27.56 9.03 11.57
C GLY A 113 28.27 7.67 11.38
N LYS A 114 27.71 6.75 10.55
CA LYS A 114 28.26 5.41 10.29
C LYS A 114 28.91 5.24 8.90
N ASP A 115 29.34 6.32 8.27
CA ASP A 115 29.91 6.31 6.92
C ASP A 115 28.99 5.57 5.92
N SER A 116 27.72 5.97 5.91
CA SER A 116 26.67 5.33 5.13
C SER A 116 26.20 6.20 3.97
N GLU A 117 25.88 5.55 2.83
CA GLU A 117 25.18 6.18 1.70
C GLU A 117 23.69 5.76 1.75
N LEU A 118 22.80 6.74 1.85
CA LEU A 118 21.37 6.52 1.90
C LEU A 118 20.70 7.10 0.66
N ARG A 119 19.89 6.29 -0.03
CA ARG A 119 19.02 6.73 -1.14
C ARG A 119 17.58 6.39 -0.83
N ILE A 120 16.74 7.41 -0.83
CA ILE A 120 15.31 7.29 -0.55
C ILE A 120 14.56 7.57 -1.85
N ILE A 121 13.69 6.64 -2.26
CA ILE A 121 12.85 6.79 -3.44
C ILE A 121 11.40 6.66 -3.00
N ASP A 122 10.66 7.77 -3.07
CA ASP A 122 9.23 7.77 -2.80
C ASP A 122 8.49 7.09 -3.96
N THR A 123 8.01 5.88 -3.69
CA THR A 123 7.26 5.06 -4.65
C THR A 123 5.77 4.98 -4.35
N ILE A 124 5.27 5.70 -3.33
CA ILE A 124 3.84 5.76 -3.07
C ILE A 124 3.12 6.39 -4.27
N CYS A 125 2.03 5.76 -4.70
CA CYS A 125 1.25 6.21 -5.85
C CYS A 125 0.61 7.58 -5.58
N HIS A 126 0.69 8.50 -6.56
CA HIS A 126 0.07 9.82 -6.45
C HIS A 126 -1.45 9.72 -6.28
N ASP A 127 -2.11 8.87 -7.06
CA ASP A 127 -3.57 8.70 -7.01
C ASP A 127 -4.01 8.15 -5.66
N ILE A 128 -3.20 7.27 -5.04
CA ILE A 128 -3.45 6.76 -3.69
C ILE A 128 -3.32 7.88 -2.66
N ARG A 129 -2.31 8.74 -2.77
CA ARG A 129 -2.16 9.91 -1.87
C ARG A 129 -3.36 10.84 -1.94
N GLU A 130 -3.78 11.18 -3.15
CA GLU A 130 -4.93 12.06 -3.36
C GLU A 130 -6.21 11.46 -2.82
N ARG A 131 -6.45 10.17 -3.08
CA ARG A 131 -7.60 9.42 -2.54
C ARG A 131 -7.60 9.38 -1.02
N GLN A 132 -6.46 9.08 -0.41
CA GLN A 132 -6.31 9.08 1.04
C GLN A 132 -6.59 10.47 1.63
N ALA A 133 -6.06 11.52 1.05
CA ALA A 133 -6.28 12.89 1.52
C ALA A 133 -7.77 13.29 1.45
N LYS A 134 -8.43 13.02 0.31
CA LYS A 134 -9.87 13.29 0.12
C LYS A 134 -10.74 12.48 1.08
N ALA A 135 -10.40 11.21 1.33
CA ALA A 135 -11.15 10.38 2.25
C ALA A 135 -11.06 10.89 3.71
N VAL A 136 -9.87 11.31 4.15
CA VAL A 136 -9.70 11.91 5.48
C VAL A 136 -10.43 13.25 5.58
N GLU A 137 -10.41 14.05 4.53
CA GLU A 137 -11.16 15.31 4.49
C GLU A 137 -12.67 15.08 4.59
N LEU A 138 -13.20 14.07 3.90
CA LEU A 138 -14.60 13.66 4.01
C LEU A 138 -14.90 13.13 5.42
N ALA A 139 -14.05 12.27 5.97
CA ALA A 139 -14.22 11.68 7.29
C ALA A 139 -14.35 12.73 8.41
N LYS A 140 -13.69 13.89 8.27
CA LYS A 140 -13.83 15.01 9.23
C LYS A 140 -15.18 15.73 9.16
N LYS A 141 -15.99 15.49 8.13
CA LYS A 141 -17.25 16.21 7.86
C LYS A 141 -18.49 15.33 8.10
N VAL A 142 -18.30 14.06 8.46
CA VAL A 142 -19.36 13.07 8.59
C VAL A 142 -19.30 12.35 9.94
N ASP A 143 -20.40 11.74 10.34
CA ASP A 143 -20.51 11.01 11.60
C ASP A 143 -20.01 9.57 11.48
N LEU A 144 -20.05 9.03 10.26
CA LEU A 144 -19.68 7.66 9.93
C LEU A 144 -19.09 7.58 8.52
N MET A 145 -18.06 6.77 8.35
CA MET A 145 -17.51 6.42 7.04
C MET A 145 -17.74 4.95 6.71
N LEU A 146 -18.21 4.68 5.50
CA LEU A 146 -18.17 3.35 4.89
C LEU A 146 -17.07 3.33 3.83
N VAL A 147 -16.14 2.40 3.98
CA VAL A 147 -15.03 2.20 3.06
C VAL A 147 -15.31 0.92 2.28
N VAL A 148 -15.69 1.06 1.01
CA VAL A 148 -16.14 -0.06 0.17
C VAL A 148 -14.96 -0.71 -0.54
N GLY A 149 -14.84 -2.05 -0.43
CA GLY A 149 -13.85 -2.85 -1.15
C GLY A 149 -13.38 -4.06 -0.39
N GLY A 150 -12.60 -4.91 -1.03
CA GLY A 150 -12.20 -6.21 -0.51
C GLY A 150 -11.40 -6.13 0.79
N HIS A 151 -11.71 -7.03 1.72
CA HIS A 151 -11.01 -7.16 3.02
C HIS A 151 -9.51 -7.45 2.85
N ASP A 152 -9.13 -8.14 1.78
CA ASP A 152 -7.73 -8.46 1.45
C ASP A 152 -7.00 -7.33 0.70
N SER A 153 -7.69 -6.23 0.36
CA SER A 153 -7.10 -5.11 -0.36
C SER A 153 -6.27 -4.22 0.57
N ALA A 154 -4.95 -4.21 0.38
CA ALA A 154 -4.04 -3.35 1.15
C ALA A 154 -4.43 -1.86 1.06
N ASN A 155 -4.83 -1.37 -0.12
CA ASN A 155 -5.28 0.00 -0.29
C ASN A 155 -6.57 0.30 0.48
N THR A 156 -7.57 -0.60 0.42
CA THR A 156 -8.85 -0.42 1.11
C THR A 156 -8.67 -0.42 2.62
N ASN A 157 -7.87 -1.35 3.15
CA ASN A 157 -7.55 -1.41 4.58
C ASN A 157 -6.85 -0.13 5.07
N ARG A 158 -5.87 0.40 4.30
CA ARG A 158 -5.20 1.68 4.64
C ARG A 158 -6.16 2.85 4.63
N LEU A 159 -7.12 2.85 3.70
CA LEU A 159 -8.13 3.89 3.60
C LEU A 159 -9.07 3.87 4.81
N ALA A 160 -9.55 2.68 5.22
CA ALA A 160 -10.37 2.50 6.41
C ALA A 160 -9.62 2.94 7.68
N GLU A 161 -8.36 2.55 7.82
CA GLU A 161 -7.50 2.95 8.93
C GLU A 161 -7.36 4.47 9.02
N LEU A 162 -7.12 5.15 7.89
CA LEU A 162 -7.02 6.61 7.86
C LEU A 162 -8.33 7.29 8.22
N CYS A 163 -9.46 6.83 7.68
CA CYS A 163 -10.78 7.37 8.03
C CYS A 163 -11.09 7.21 9.52
N SER A 164 -10.68 6.09 10.13
CA SER A 164 -10.87 5.79 11.55
C SER A 164 -10.12 6.77 12.48
N THR A 165 -9.14 7.50 11.97
CA THR A 165 -8.46 8.57 12.76
C THR A 165 -9.33 9.81 12.95
N ALA A 166 -10.37 10.00 12.14
CA ALA A 166 -11.20 11.20 12.13
C ALA A 166 -12.65 10.93 12.58
N THR A 167 -13.23 9.77 12.24
CA THR A 167 -14.57 9.37 12.62
C THR A 167 -14.69 7.85 12.70
N LYS A 168 -15.86 7.33 13.11
CA LYS A 168 -16.12 5.88 13.01
C LYS A 168 -16.05 5.45 11.55
N ALA A 169 -15.30 4.41 11.25
CA ALA A 169 -15.16 3.90 9.89
C ALA A 169 -15.28 2.38 9.86
N TYR A 170 -16.09 1.87 8.93
CA TYR A 170 -16.27 0.45 8.69
C TYR A 170 -15.85 0.11 7.24
N LEU A 171 -15.06 -0.94 7.10
CA LEU A 171 -14.78 -1.54 5.82
C LEU A 171 -15.89 -2.52 5.48
N VAL A 172 -16.45 -2.43 4.29
CA VAL A 172 -17.48 -3.34 3.79
C VAL A 172 -17.10 -3.81 2.38
N GLU A 173 -17.12 -5.11 2.19
CA GLU A 173 -16.89 -5.71 0.86
C GLU A 173 -18.19 -5.82 0.08
N THR A 174 -19.29 -6.08 0.78
CA THR A 174 -20.64 -6.19 0.19
C THR A 174 -21.65 -5.32 0.94
N ALA A 175 -22.78 -5.02 0.30
CA ALA A 175 -23.86 -4.26 0.89
C ALA A 175 -24.50 -4.96 2.12
N ASP A 176 -24.46 -6.30 2.15
CA ASP A 176 -25.06 -7.10 3.23
C ASP A 176 -24.28 -7.01 4.55
N GLU A 177 -23.03 -6.58 4.51
CA GLU A 177 -22.21 -6.39 5.71
C GLU A 177 -22.63 -5.15 6.52
N ILE A 178 -23.46 -4.27 5.95
CA ILE A 178 -23.91 -3.05 6.64
C ILE A 178 -24.88 -3.42 7.76
N GLN A 179 -24.47 -3.15 8.99
CA GLN A 179 -25.30 -3.38 10.16
C GLN A 179 -26.17 -2.15 10.46
N PRO A 180 -27.51 -2.29 10.58
CA PRO A 180 -28.39 -1.16 10.90
C PRO A 180 -28.00 -0.44 12.20
N SER A 181 -27.41 -1.15 13.16
CA SER A 181 -26.92 -0.58 14.42
C SER A 181 -25.82 0.47 14.24
N TRP A 182 -25.05 0.40 13.16
CA TRP A 182 -24.01 1.40 12.87
C TRP A 182 -24.58 2.76 12.50
N LEU A 183 -25.82 2.76 11.96
CA LEU A 183 -26.48 3.95 11.42
C LEU A 183 -27.28 4.72 12.47
N GLN A 184 -27.52 4.11 13.63
CA GLN A 184 -28.31 4.71 14.68
C GLN A 184 -27.68 6.00 15.21
N GLY A 185 -28.45 7.10 15.15
CA GLY A 185 -27.97 8.42 15.59
C GLY A 185 -26.97 9.10 14.67
N GLN A 186 -26.72 8.56 13.48
CA GLN A 186 -25.86 9.18 12.50
C GLN A 186 -26.70 10.04 11.52
N CYS A 187 -26.30 11.30 11.33
CA CYS A 187 -26.96 12.21 10.40
C CYS A 187 -26.28 12.24 9.03
N TYR A 188 -24.94 12.12 9.02
CA TYR A 188 -24.12 12.19 7.82
C TYR A 188 -23.24 10.96 7.68
N ILE A 189 -23.44 10.24 6.59
CA ILE A 189 -22.65 9.03 6.27
C ILE A 189 -21.82 9.31 5.02
N GLY A 190 -20.51 9.23 5.14
CA GLY A 190 -19.58 9.34 4.03
C GLY A 190 -19.27 7.96 3.43
N ILE A 191 -19.12 7.91 2.11
CA ILE A 191 -18.75 6.70 1.39
C ILE A 191 -17.46 6.98 0.61
N THR A 192 -16.51 6.07 0.72
CA THR A 192 -15.31 6.04 -0.13
C THR A 192 -15.03 4.60 -0.53
N SER A 193 -14.18 4.40 -1.54
CA SER A 193 -13.89 3.04 -2.04
C SER A 193 -12.42 2.82 -2.33
N GLY A 194 -12.01 1.57 -2.32
CA GLY A 194 -10.72 1.15 -2.86
C GLY A 194 -10.61 1.45 -4.36
N ALA A 195 -9.37 1.60 -4.86
CA ALA A 195 -9.11 1.96 -6.25
C ALA A 195 -9.58 0.91 -7.28
N SER A 196 -9.69 -0.34 -6.87
CA SER A 196 -10.14 -1.48 -7.70
C SER A 196 -11.57 -1.92 -7.43
N THR A 197 -12.31 -1.18 -6.59
CA THR A 197 -13.71 -1.51 -6.27
C THR A 197 -14.60 -1.24 -7.49
N ALA A 198 -15.43 -2.21 -7.87
CA ALA A 198 -16.37 -2.06 -8.97
C ALA A 198 -17.43 -1.00 -8.63
N GLU A 199 -17.83 -0.21 -9.61
CA GLU A 199 -18.87 0.81 -9.46
C GLU A 199 -20.21 0.20 -9.01
N GLN A 200 -20.55 -0.97 -9.56
CA GLN A 200 -21.74 -1.73 -9.15
C GLN A 200 -21.77 -2.01 -7.64
N THR A 201 -20.65 -2.42 -7.04
CA THR A 201 -20.57 -2.68 -5.59
C THR A 201 -20.83 -1.42 -4.78
N ILE A 202 -20.33 -0.27 -5.26
CA ILE A 202 -20.56 1.02 -4.61
C ILE A 202 -22.06 1.39 -4.68
N ASP A 203 -22.69 1.19 -5.82
CA ASP A 203 -24.12 1.44 -6.02
C ASP A 203 -24.99 0.54 -5.15
N GLU A 204 -24.65 -0.73 -5.01
CA GLU A 204 -25.32 -1.68 -4.12
C GLU A 204 -25.27 -1.21 -2.65
N VAL A 205 -24.09 -0.75 -2.19
CA VAL A 205 -23.91 -0.17 -0.85
C VAL A 205 -24.77 1.09 -0.68
N ILE A 206 -24.81 1.99 -1.66
CA ILE A 206 -25.63 3.19 -1.62
C ILE A 206 -27.13 2.85 -1.55
N HIS A 207 -27.60 1.89 -2.37
CA HIS A 207 -28.99 1.44 -2.34
C HIS A 207 -29.35 0.82 -1.00
N ARG A 208 -28.48 0.01 -0.43
CA ARG A 208 -28.69 -0.61 0.88
C ARG A 208 -28.80 0.45 1.98
N LEU A 209 -27.94 1.45 1.97
CA LEU A 209 -28.02 2.56 2.93
C LEU A 209 -29.35 3.29 2.84
N LYS A 210 -29.79 3.65 1.63
CA LYS A 210 -31.09 4.32 1.41
C LYS A 210 -32.28 3.48 1.86
N ALA A 211 -32.16 2.16 1.89
CA ALA A 211 -33.20 1.26 2.36
C ALA A 211 -33.23 1.11 3.89
N LEU A 212 -32.14 1.47 4.58
CA LEU A 212 -31.99 1.36 6.04
C LEU A 212 -32.19 2.69 6.77
N THR A 213 -32.19 3.80 6.04
CA THR A 213 -32.43 5.17 6.53
C THR A 213 -33.81 5.67 6.11
#